data_82a94326e89a7ef45659eb27aa118db8
#
_entry.id   82a94326e89a7ef45659eb27aa118db8
#
_cell.length_a   1.000
_cell.length_b   1.000
_cell.length_c   1.000
_cell.angle_alpha   90.00
_cell.angle_beta   90.00
_cell.angle_gamma   90.00
#
_symmetry.space_group_name_H-M   'P 1'
#
loop_
_entity.id
_entity.type
_entity.pdbx_description
1 polymer ?
#
loop_
_entity_poly.entity_id
_entity_poly.type
_entity_poly.pdbx_seq_one_letter_code
_entity_poly.pdbx_strand_id
1 'polypeptide(L)'
;NWADIDFLAKVWDLNPQLSDTQFADYHGHGWNFRGVFKRDRDGNLLDADGQQVANDDPEKFKKAVHLSSIHVDVGMHCVDCHFNSDGHGNGHIVGEVAMAVEVGCKDCHGDADSYPSLYTSNPAALNGGQDLRLLRTPDGRRRFEWVGDVLFQRSMLDPNLEWEMSLVRDSVTPGNAHYNAKAARAKTMSTDTATQAFGPEVA
;
A
#
# COMPACT_ATOMS: atom_id res chain seq x y z
N ASN A 1 5.93 -4.15 -16.88
CA ASN A 1 6.48 -4.71 -15.67
C ASN A 1 5.98 -3.93 -14.43
N TRP A 2 5.04 -4.51 -13.70
CA TRP A 2 4.39 -3.87 -12.55
C TRP A 2 5.31 -3.61 -11.35
N ALA A 3 6.49 -4.20 -11.35
CA ALA A 3 7.51 -3.97 -10.34
C ALA A 3 8.46 -2.81 -10.69
N ASP A 4 8.31 -2.22 -11.87
CA ASP A 4 9.21 -1.19 -12.38
C ASP A 4 8.52 0.17 -12.30
N ILE A 5 8.96 1.03 -11.39
CA ILE A 5 8.38 2.36 -11.15
C ILE A 5 8.56 3.25 -12.38
N ASP A 6 9.68 3.16 -13.07
CA ASP A 6 9.94 3.95 -14.27
C ASP A 6 9.05 3.51 -15.43
N PHE A 7 8.77 2.20 -15.52
CA PHE A 7 7.80 1.68 -16.47
C PHE A 7 6.39 2.21 -16.19
N LEU A 8 5.97 2.20 -14.93
CA LEU A 8 4.64 2.70 -14.54
C LEU A 8 4.51 4.20 -14.81
N ALA A 9 5.55 4.98 -14.54
CA ALA A 9 5.60 6.39 -14.88
C ALA A 9 5.46 6.62 -16.41
N LYS A 10 6.18 5.83 -17.21
CA LYS A 10 6.08 5.91 -18.68
C LYS A 10 4.70 5.55 -19.20
N VAL A 11 4.06 4.52 -18.65
CA VAL A 11 2.69 4.14 -19.02
C VAL A 11 1.73 5.28 -18.73
N TRP A 12 1.87 5.95 -17.60
CA TRP A 12 1.10 7.13 -17.23
C TRP A 12 1.31 8.28 -18.23
N ASP A 13 2.56 8.61 -18.53
CA ASP A 13 2.91 9.73 -19.40
C ASP A 13 2.53 9.48 -20.87
N LEU A 14 2.50 8.21 -21.30
CA LEU A 14 2.16 7.83 -22.67
C LEU A 14 0.66 7.73 -22.95
N ASN A 15 -0.18 7.77 -21.91
CA ASN A 15 -1.63 7.67 -22.09
C ASN A 15 -2.31 9.02 -21.88
N PRO A 16 -2.52 9.80 -22.95
CA PRO A 16 -3.13 11.13 -22.86
C PRO A 16 -4.58 11.11 -22.36
N GLN A 17 -5.27 9.96 -22.47
CA GLN A 17 -6.63 9.80 -21.95
C GLN A 17 -6.65 9.70 -20.41
N LEU A 18 -5.53 9.33 -19.81
CA LEU A 18 -5.37 9.29 -18.37
C LEU A 18 -4.77 10.57 -17.80
N SER A 19 -4.43 11.53 -18.65
CA SER A 19 -3.76 12.78 -18.26
C SER A 19 -4.55 13.59 -17.24
N ASP A 20 -5.87 13.54 -17.30
CA ASP A 20 -6.78 14.24 -16.40
C ASP A 20 -7.40 13.36 -15.33
N THR A 21 -7.01 12.08 -15.32
CA THR A 21 -7.57 11.09 -14.41
C THR A 21 -6.52 10.62 -13.48
N GLN A 22 -6.17 10.66 -12.50
CA GLN A 22 -5.19 10.07 -11.60
C GLN A 22 -5.35 8.54 -11.55
N PHE A 23 -5.30 7.91 -12.73
CA PHE A 23 -5.68 6.52 -12.92
C PHE A 23 -4.95 5.55 -11.99
N ALA A 24 -3.65 5.74 -11.78
CA ALA A 24 -2.87 4.90 -10.88
C ALA A 24 -3.36 5.00 -9.45
N ASP A 25 -3.83 6.16 -9.05
CA ASP A 25 -4.40 6.45 -7.74
C ASP A 25 -5.81 5.84 -7.61
N TYR A 26 -6.56 5.83 -8.70
CA TYR A 26 -7.96 5.41 -8.74
C TYR A 26 -8.17 3.90 -8.71
N HIS A 27 -7.19 3.11 -9.12
CA HIS A 27 -7.33 1.67 -9.29
C HIS A 27 -6.94 0.87 -8.04
N GLY A 28 -7.39 1.31 -6.89
CA GLY A 28 -7.27 0.58 -5.65
C GLY A 28 -5.95 0.76 -4.90
N HIS A 29 -5.00 1.52 -5.47
CA HIS A 29 -3.75 1.81 -4.80
C HIS A 29 -3.84 3.04 -3.91
N GLY A 30 -4.73 3.98 -4.23
CA GLY A 30 -4.90 5.21 -3.48
C GLY A 30 -3.55 5.87 -3.22
N TRP A 31 -3.15 5.86 -1.98
CA TRP A 31 -1.91 6.47 -1.50
C TRP A 31 -0.64 5.68 -1.80
N ASN A 32 -0.73 4.53 -2.43
CA ASN A 32 0.43 3.68 -2.73
C ASN A 32 1.20 4.11 -3.98
N PHE A 33 0.68 5.07 -4.75
CA PHE A 33 1.36 5.59 -5.93
C PHE A 33 1.92 6.99 -5.70
N ARG A 34 3.15 7.20 -6.16
CA ARG A 34 3.86 8.47 -6.06
C ARG A 34 3.40 9.54 -7.05
N GLY A 35 2.63 9.18 -8.04
CA GLY A 35 2.39 9.97 -9.23
C GLY A 35 1.15 10.85 -9.21
N VAL A 36 0.66 11.32 -8.05
CA VAL A 36 -0.52 12.17 -7.99
C VAL A 36 -0.12 13.63 -8.12
N PHE A 37 -0.48 14.24 -9.24
CA PHE A 37 -0.21 15.63 -9.56
C PHE A 37 -1.51 16.37 -9.83
N LYS A 38 -1.53 17.68 -9.55
CA LYS A 38 -2.52 18.56 -10.18
C LYS A 38 -2.23 18.62 -11.68
N ARG A 39 -3.25 18.98 -12.47
CA ARG A 39 -3.07 19.23 -13.89
C ARG A 39 -3.69 20.54 -14.29
N ASP A 40 -3.09 21.20 -15.27
CA ASP A 40 -3.70 22.33 -15.93
C ASP A 40 -4.66 21.88 -17.04
N ARG A 41 -5.26 22.85 -17.76
CA ARG A 41 -6.21 22.55 -18.84
C ARG A 41 -5.56 21.93 -20.07
N ASP A 42 -4.25 22.06 -20.19
CA ASP A 42 -3.45 21.50 -21.28
C ASP A 42 -2.89 20.11 -20.93
N GLY A 43 -3.19 19.62 -19.71
CA GLY A 43 -2.76 18.31 -19.21
C GLY A 43 -1.35 18.27 -18.63
N ASN A 44 -0.69 19.42 -18.46
CA ASN A 44 0.63 19.49 -17.85
C ASN A 44 0.58 19.12 -16.37
N LEU A 45 1.61 18.41 -15.91
CA LEU A 45 1.77 18.09 -14.49
C LEU A 45 2.04 19.37 -13.70
N LEU A 46 1.33 19.52 -12.58
CA LEU A 46 1.55 20.62 -11.63
C LEU A 46 1.82 20.06 -10.24
N ASP A 47 2.70 20.70 -9.51
CA ASP A 47 2.95 20.41 -8.10
C ASP A 47 1.84 20.99 -7.18
N ALA A 48 2.06 20.91 -5.87
CA ALA A 48 1.12 21.42 -4.87
C ALA A 48 0.89 22.93 -4.98
N ASP A 49 1.91 23.67 -5.40
CA ASP A 49 1.91 25.11 -5.55
C ASP A 49 1.41 25.58 -6.93
N GLY A 50 1.05 24.60 -7.79
CA GLY A 50 0.57 24.88 -9.15
C GLY A 50 1.70 25.18 -10.14
N GLN A 51 2.95 24.88 -9.80
CA GLN A 51 4.08 25.04 -10.71
C GLN A 51 4.17 23.81 -11.63
N GLN A 52 4.49 24.06 -12.89
CA GLN A 52 4.64 22.99 -13.87
C GLN A 52 5.83 22.09 -13.55
N VAL A 53 5.58 20.78 -13.59
CA VAL A 53 6.60 19.73 -13.42
C VAL A 53 6.85 19.08 -14.76
N ALA A 54 8.10 19.06 -15.21
CA ALA A 54 8.46 18.40 -16.46
C ALA A 54 8.34 16.88 -16.34
N ASN A 55 7.92 16.21 -17.42
CA ASN A 55 7.74 14.76 -17.43
C ASN A 55 9.05 13.99 -17.24
N ASP A 56 10.16 14.57 -17.66
CA ASP A 56 11.52 14.06 -17.56
C ASP A 56 12.28 14.56 -16.33
N ASP A 57 11.63 15.29 -15.43
CA ASP A 57 12.23 15.76 -14.18
C ASP A 57 12.59 14.56 -13.29
N PRO A 58 13.88 14.32 -12.98
CA PRO A 58 14.32 13.19 -12.14
C PRO A 58 13.73 13.22 -10.73
N GLU A 59 13.31 14.41 -10.26
CA GLU A 59 12.72 14.61 -8.94
C GLU A 59 11.19 14.76 -8.99
N LYS A 60 10.55 14.45 -10.11
CA LYS A 60 9.11 14.70 -10.31
C LYS A 60 8.25 14.06 -9.22
N PHE A 61 8.57 12.86 -8.80
CA PHE A 61 7.77 12.17 -7.76
C PHE A 61 7.86 12.83 -6.38
N LYS A 62 8.92 13.57 -6.10
CA LYS A 62 9.03 14.39 -4.88
C LYS A 62 8.15 15.63 -4.93
N LYS A 63 7.73 16.04 -6.12
CA LYS A 63 6.84 17.20 -6.38
C LYS A 63 5.38 16.82 -6.49
N ALA A 64 5.04 15.54 -6.30
CA ALA A 64 3.67 15.06 -6.30
C ALA A 64 2.84 15.77 -5.21
N VAL A 65 1.55 15.98 -5.49
CA VAL A 65 0.63 16.72 -4.62
C VAL A 65 0.27 15.92 -3.37
N HIS A 66 0.18 14.61 -3.50
CA HIS A 66 -0.07 13.72 -2.39
C HIS A 66 1.21 13.24 -1.75
N LEU A 67 1.15 13.05 -0.45
CA LEU A 67 2.18 12.31 0.27
C LEU A 67 2.29 10.92 -0.36
N SER A 68 3.49 10.53 -0.69
CA SER A 68 3.76 9.17 -1.12
C SER A 68 3.40 8.20 0.00
N SER A 69 2.97 7.00 -0.37
CA SER A 69 2.80 5.93 0.61
C SER A 69 4.13 5.59 1.25
N ILE A 70 4.11 5.36 2.55
CA ILE A 70 5.29 4.91 3.28
C ILE A 70 5.91 3.66 2.64
N HIS A 71 5.09 2.74 2.11
CA HIS A 71 5.54 1.52 1.46
C HIS A 71 6.43 1.81 0.23
N VAL A 72 6.04 2.78 -0.58
CA VAL A 72 6.84 3.21 -1.74
C VAL A 72 8.06 4.00 -1.30
N ASP A 73 7.92 4.85 -0.28
CA ASP A 73 9.02 5.67 0.24
C ASP A 73 10.15 4.84 0.86
N VAL A 74 9.82 3.72 1.49
CA VAL A 74 10.82 2.78 2.00
C VAL A 74 11.36 1.82 0.94
N GLY A 75 10.95 1.98 -0.32
CA GLY A 75 11.48 1.23 -1.45
C GLY A 75 10.74 -0.07 -1.78
N MET A 76 9.51 -0.28 -1.26
CA MET A 76 8.69 -1.41 -1.68
C MET A 76 8.25 -1.28 -3.14
N HIS A 77 8.24 -2.38 -3.85
CA HIS A 77 7.78 -2.52 -5.23
C HIS A 77 6.45 -3.26 -5.31
N CYS A 78 5.81 -3.19 -6.47
CA CYS A 78 4.54 -3.87 -6.70
C CYS A 78 4.58 -5.35 -6.33
N VAL A 79 5.66 -6.05 -6.67
CA VAL A 79 5.85 -7.48 -6.38
C VAL A 79 5.98 -7.77 -4.87
N ASP A 80 6.26 -6.78 -4.04
CA ASP A 80 6.34 -6.95 -2.60
C ASP A 80 4.95 -7.04 -1.93
N CYS A 81 3.89 -6.62 -2.64
CA CYS A 81 2.50 -6.67 -2.19
C CYS A 81 1.59 -7.52 -3.09
N HIS A 82 1.99 -7.76 -4.37
CA HIS A 82 1.19 -8.51 -5.32
C HIS A 82 1.61 -9.96 -5.42
N PHE A 83 0.61 -10.84 -5.53
CA PHE A 83 0.75 -12.30 -5.54
C PHE A 83 0.08 -12.91 -6.78
N ASN A 84 0.27 -14.22 -6.96
CA ASN A 84 -0.16 -14.94 -8.16
C ASN A 84 -1.66 -15.03 -8.35
N SER A 85 -2.44 -14.97 -7.27
CA SER A 85 -3.91 -15.02 -7.35
C SER A 85 -4.56 -13.66 -7.58
N ASP A 86 -3.79 -12.59 -7.57
CA ASP A 86 -4.27 -11.25 -7.86
C ASP A 86 -4.91 -11.17 -9.24
N GLY A 87 -5.86 -10.28 -9.40
CA GLY A 87 -6.59 -10.07 -10.67
C GLY A 87 -7.46 -11.27 -10.97
N HIS A 88 -8.11 -11.98 -10.77
CA HIS A 88 -8.89 -13.19 -11.15
C HIS A 88 -8.10 -14.51 -11.12
N GLY A 89 -6.91 -14.54 -10.52
CA GLY A 89 -6.10 -15.76 -10.41
C GLY A 89 -6.75 -16.87 -9.56
N ASN A 90 -7.70 -16.51 -8.69
CA ASN A 90 -8.53 -17.47 -7.95
C ASN A 90 -9.81 -17.89 -8.68
N GLY A 91 -10.05 -17.38 -9.90
CA GLY A 91 -11.24 -17.68 -10.72
C GLY A 91 -12.49 -16.88 -10.35
N HIS A 92 -12.41 -15.96 -9.40
CA HIS A 92 -13.55 -15.13 -8.99
C HIS A 92 -13.60 -13.83 -9.78
N ILE A 93 -14.83 -13.35 -10.03
CA ILE A 93 -15.07 -11.99 -10.51
C ILE A 93 -15.36 -11.12 -9.29
N VAL A 94 -14.60 -10.05 -9.14
CA VAL A 94 -14.74 -9.11 -8.03
C VAL A 94 -15.36 -7.79 -8.52
N GLY A 95 -16.18 -7.18 -7.71
CA GLY A 95 -16.92 -5.94 -8.06
C GLY A 95 -16.06 -4.67 -7.94
N GLU A 96 -14.98 -4.75 -7.18
CA GLU A 96 -14.10 -3.62 -6.88
C GLU A 96 -12.65 -4.00 -7.14
N VAL A 97 -11.86 -3.09 -7.72
CA VAL A 97 -10.44 -3.33 -8.02
C VAL A 97 -9.64 -3.64 -6.74
N ALA A 98 -9.96 -2.97 -5.64
CA ALA A 98 -9.32 -3.22 -4.35
C ALA A 98 -9.54 -4.65 -3.82
N MET A 99 -10.59 -5.33 -4.28
CA MET A 99 -10.86 -6.73 -3.96
C MET A 99 -10.10 -7.73 -4.83
N ALA A 100 -9.45 -7.25 -5.91
CA ALA A 100 -8.68 -8.07 -6.83
C ALA A 100 -7.25 -8.36 -6.32
N VAL A 101 -6.96 -8.04 -5.09
CA VAL A 101 -5.67 -8.23 -4.42
C VAL A 101 -5.80 -9.30 -3.34
N GLU A 102 -4.80 -10.18 -3.27
CA GLU A 102 -4.78 -11.30 -2.35
C GLU A 102 -4.47 -10.88 -0.90
N VAL A 103 -3.54 -9.94 -0.74
CA VAL A 103 -3.08 -9.48 0.57
C VAL A 103 -3.89 -8.30 1.09
N GLY A 104 -4.25 -8.32 2.38
CA GLY A 104 -4.83 -7.19 3.09
C GLY A 104 -3.86 -6.57 4.09
N CYS A 105 -4.12 -5.32 4.49
CA CYS A 105 -3.28 -4.61 5.46
C CYS A 105 -3.07 -5.43 6.76
N LYS A 106 -4.14 -6.05 7.25
CA LYS A 106 -4.10 -6.84 8.49
C LYS A 106 -3.27 -8.11 8.40
N ASP A 107 -3.03 -8.64 7.18
CA ASP A 107 -2.28 -9.87 6.98
C ASP A 107 -0.80 -9.68 7.33
N CYS A 108 -0.32 -8.45 7.21
CA CYS A 108 1.04 -8.03 7.52
C CYS A 108 1.14 -7.20 8.81
N HIS A 109 0.15 -6.36 9.11
CA HIS A 109 0.20 -5.42 10.24
C HIS A 109 -0.60 -5.86 11.45
N GLY A 110 -1.45 -6.89 11.31
CA GLY A 110 -2.41 -7.27 12.33
C GLY A 110 -3.50 -6.22 12.52
N ASP A 111 -4.11 -6.25 13.68
CA ASP A 111 -5.11 -5.28 14.13
C ASP A 111 -4.83 -4.83 15.58
N ALA A 112 -5.77 -4.07 16.15
CA ALA A 112 -5.58 -3.52 17.49
C ALA A 112 -5.52 -4.59 18.60
N ASP A 113 -6.03 -5.78 18.35
CA ASP A 113 -6.20 -6.84 19.33
C ASP A 113 -5.33 -8.08 19.02
N SER A 114 -4.86 -8.21 17.77
CA SER A 114 -4.07 -9.38 17.33
C SER A 114 -2.87 -9.01 16.46
N TYR A 115 -1.83 -9.82 16.57
CA TYR A 115 -0.72 -9.81 15.63
C TYR A 115 -1.14 -10.39 14.28
N PRO A 116 -0.43 -10.07 13.18
CA PRO A 116 -0.76 -10.57 11.85
C PRO A 116 -0.72 -12.09 11.81
N SER A 117 -1.70 -12.67 11.14
CA SER A 117 -1.78 -14.11 10.94
C SER A 117 -0.72 -14.63 9.96
N LEU A 118 -0.21 -13.74 9.10
CA LEU A 118 0.64 -14.05 7.96
C LEU A 118 -0.03 -15.03 6.98
N TYR A 119 -1.35 -14.95 6.87
CA TYR A 119 -2.15 -15.58 5.82
C TYR A 119 -2.89 -14.51 5.04
N THR A 120 -2.85 -14.62 3.72
CA THR A 120 -3.61 -13.68 2.87
C THR A 120 -5.11 -13.85 3.09
N SER A 121 -5.85 -12.75 3.15
CA SER A 121 -7.25 -12.79 3.57
C SER A 121 -8.19 -11.93 2.74
N ASN A 122 -7.70 -11.22 1.74
CA ASN A 122 -8.57 -10.44 0.87
C ASN A 122 -9.32 -11.33 -0.15
N PRO A 123 -10.36 -10.82 -0.81
CA PRO A 123 -11.22 -11.61 -1.70
C PRO A 123 -10.50 -12.34 -2.84
N ALA A 124 -9.34 -11.85 -3.30
CA ALA A 124 -8.54 -12.54 -4.31
C ALA A 124 -7.72 -13.71 -3.75
N ALA A 125 -7.63 -13.87 -2.45
CA ALA A 125 -6.93 -15.00 -1.85
C ALA A 125 -7.58 -16.32 -2.22
N LEU A 126 -6.76 -17.35 -2.35
CA LEU A 126 -7.23 -18.74 -2.47
C LEU A 126 -7.92 -19.18 -1.17
N ASN A 127 -8.75 -20.20 -1.26
CA ASN A 127 -9.44 -20.74 -0.08
C ASN A 127 -8.45 -21.09 1.04
N GLY A 128 -8.61 -20.47 2.20
CA GLY A 128 -7.72 -20.64 3.34
C GLY A 128 -6.52 -19.69 3.37
N GLY A 129 -6.35 -18.86 2.35
CA GLY A 129 -5.24 -17.92 2.23
C GLY A 129 -3.91 -18.58 1.87
N GLN A 130 -2.95 -17.78 1.47
CA GLN A 130 -1.57 -18.20 1.27
C GLN A 130 -0.78 -17.96 2.57
N ASP A 131 -0.02 -18.97 3.01
CA ASP A 131 0.89 -18.81 4.15
C ASP A 131 2.13 -18.02 3.74
N LEU A 132 2.19 -16.75 4.15
CA LEU A 132 3.28 -15.85 3.83
C LEU A 132 4.63 -16.28 4.41
N ARG A 133 4.62 -17.06 5.50
CA ARG A 133 5.84 -17.59 6.16
C ARG A 133 6.59 -18.60 5.29
N LEU A 134 5.89 -19.22 4.34
CA LEU A 134 6.47 -20.20 3.41
C LEU A 134 7.12 -19.53 2.20
N LEU A 135 6.80 -18.26 1.93
CA LEU A 135 7.34 -17.55 0.79
C LEU A 135 8.84 -17.30 0.92
N ARG A 136 9.50 -17.31 -0.22
CA ARG A 136 10.94 -17.06 -0.34
C ARG A 136 11.22 -15.92 -1.31
N THR A 137 12.27 -15.21 -1.02
CA THR A 137 12.91 -14.27 -1.94
C THR A 137 13.68 -15.03 -3.02
N PRO A 138 14.06 -14.41 -4.14
CA PRO A 138 14.83 -15.07 -5.20
C PRO A 138 16.15 -15.67 -4.73
N ASP A 139 16.77 -15.14 -3.68
CA ASP A 139 17.99 -15.64 -3.05
C ASP A 139 17.72 -16.73 -1.98
N GLY A 140 16.46 -17.18 -1.82
CA GLY A 140 16.05 -18.30 -0.99
C GLY A 140 15.78 -17.98 0.48
N ARG A 141 15.96 -16.76 0.93
CA ARG A 141 15.62 -16.34 2.30
C ARG A 141 14.09 -16.33 2.50
N ARG A 142 13.65 -16.40 3.77
CA ARG A 142 12.23 -16.18 4.09
C ARG A 142 11.83 -14.75 3.71
N ARG A 143 10.73 -14.62 2.99
CA ARG A 143 10.22 -13.30 2.62
C ARG A 143 9.59 -12.58 3.81
N PHE A 144 8.86 -13.32 4.64
CA PHE A 144 8.28 -12.84 5.90
C PHE A 144 8.82 -13.68 7.05
N GLU A 145 9.37 -13.05 8.08
CA GLU A 145 10.03 -13.75 9.17
C GLU A 145 9.96 -12.98 10.48
N TRP A 146 9.59 -13.69 11.53
CA TRP A 146 9.75 -13.21 12.89
C TRP A 146 11.18 -13.46 13.37
N VAL A 147 11.84 -12.39 13.82
CA VAL A 147 13.16 -12.45 14.47
C VAL A 147 12.99 -11.90 15.89
N GLY A 148 12.85 -12.78 16.85
CA GLY A 148 12.37 -12.39 18.18
C GLY A 148 10.95 -11.87 18.09
N ASP A 149 10.74 -10.65 18.60
CA ASP A 149 9.44 -9.99 18.62
C ASP A 149 9.23 -9.04 17.40
N VAL A 150 10.17 -9.02 16.47
CA VAL A 150 10.13 -8.14 15.29
C VAL A 150 9.79 -8.95 14.05
N LEU A 151 8.78 -8.49 13.33
CA LEU A 151 8.41 -9.07 12.03
C LEU A 151 9.12 -8.31 10.90
N PHE A 152 9.80 -9.03 10.04
CA PHE A 152 10.45 -8.50 8.85
C PHE A 152 9.79 -8.98 7.57
N GLN A 153 9.75 -8.09 6.57
CA GLN A 153 9.55 -8.44 5.18
C GLN A 153 10.81 -8.11 4.38
N ARG A 154 11.20 -8.99 3.44
CA ARG A 154 12.34 -8.80 2.55
C ARG A 154 11.89 -8.53 1.13
N SER A 155 12.60 -7.64 0.46
CA SER A 155 12.33 -7.27 -0.93
C SER A 155 12.50 -8.47 -1.87
N MET A 156 11.63 -8.52 -2.86
CA MET A 156 11.72 -9.46 -3.97
C MET A 156 12.71 -9.01 -5.05
N LEU A 157 13.12 -7.74 -5.04
CA LEU A 157 13.98 -7.16 -6.08
C LEU A 157 15.38 -6.82 -5.57
N ASP A 158 15.51 -6.31 -4.36
CA ASP A 158 16.80 -5.96 -3.77
C ASP A 158 17.11 -6.87 -2.58
N PRO A 159 18.11 -7.76 -2.70
CA PRO A 159 18.48 -8.69 -1.63
C PRO A 159 19.03 -8.00 -0.37
N ASN A 160 19.40 -6.72 -0.45
CA ASN A 160 19.90 -5.96 0.70
C ASN A 160 18.81 -5.18 1.43
N LEU A 161 17.59 -5.19 0.90
CA LEU A 161 16.49 -4.40 1.44
C LEU A 161 15.51 -5.29 2.23
N GLU A 162 15.33 -4.94 3.48
CA GLU A 162 14.32 -5.52 4.36
C GLU A 162 13.68 -4.43 5.21
N TRP A 163 12.45 -4.66 5.63
CA TRP A 163 11.65 -3.72 6.40
C TRP A 163 11.13 -4.36 7.66
N GLU A 164 11.26 -3.65 8.77
CA GLU A 164 10.52 -3.94 9.97
C GLU A 164 9.05 -3.58 9.76
N MET A 165 8.16 -4.52 10.06
CA MET A 165 6.73 -4.34 9.92
C MET A 165 6.17 -3.61 11.14
N SER A 166 5.54 -2.46 10.92
CA SER A 166 4.81 -1.77 11.98
C SER A 166 3.58 -2.57 12.38
N LEU A 167 3.48 -2.96 13.65
CA LEU A 167 2.38 -3.76 14.16
C LEU A 167 1.32 -2.88 14.82
N VAL A 168 0.07 -3.00 14.38
CA VAL A 168 -1.02 -2.16 14.89
C VAL A 168 -1.19 -2.37 16.39
N ARG A 169 -1.17 -3.60 16.86
CA ARG A 169 -1.27 -3.93 18.30
C ARG A 169 -0.23 -3.20 19.14
N ASP A 170 1.01 -3.17 18.68
CA ASP A 170 2.10 -2.50 19.39
C ASP A 170 1.91 -0.99 19.42
N SER A 171 1.45 -0.42 18.29
CA SER A 171 1.20 1.01 18.19
C SER A 171 0.07 1.53 19.09
N VAL A 172 -0.84 0.67 19.53
CA VAL A 172 -1.97 1.04 20.38
C VAL A 172 -1.88 0.53 21.83
N THR A 173 -0.84 -0.25 22.15
CA THR A 173 -0.64 -0.81 23.50
C THR A 173 0.21 0.11 24.35
N PRO A 174 -0.33 0.70 25.43
CA PRO A 174 0.44 1.56 26.34
C PRO A 174 1.65 0.82 26.92
N GLY A 175 2.79 1.49 26.92
CA GLY A 175 4.05 0.92 27.43
C GLY A 175 4.87 0.16 26.39
N ASN A 176 4.34 -0.11 25.20
CA ASN A 176 5.12 -0.63 24.09
C ASN A 176 6.05 0.47 23.54
N ALA A 177 7.24 0.08 23.06
CA ALA A 177 8.22 1.02 22.50
C ALA A 177 7.70 1.75 21.24
N HIS A 178 6.79 1.13 20.51
CA HIS A 178 6.16 1.68 19.30
C HIS A 178 4.82 2.38 19.57
N TYR A 179 4.47 2.58 20.85
CA TYR A 179 3.19 3.18 21.20
C TYR A 179 3.00 4.57 20.59
N ASN A 180 1.84 4.78 19.97
CA ASN A 180 1.43 6.03 19.38
C ASN A 180 0.07 6.46 19.94
N ALA A 181 0.05 7.55 20.70
CA ALA A 181 -1.17 8.04 21.35
C ALA A 181 -2.29 8.42 20.37
N LYS A 182 -1.95 8.83 19.13
CA LYS A 182 -2.96 9.12 18.09
C LYS A 182 -3.58 7.83 17.56
N ALA A 183 -2.76 6.80 17.30
CA ALA A 183 -3.25 5.49 16.88
C ALA A 183 -4.12 4.85 17.97
N ALA A 184 -3.69 4.92 19.24
CA ALA A 184 -4.47 4.42 20.37
C ALA A 184 -5.82 5.13 20.52
N ARG A 185 -5.88 6.42 20.23
CA ARG A 185 -7.13 7.18 20.22
C ARG A 185 -8.06 6.73 19.08
N ALA A 186 -7.53 6.51 17.89
CA ALA A 186 -8.30 6.01 16.76
C ALA A 186 -8.91 4.62 17.04
N LYS A 187 -8.19 3.73 17.76
CA LYS A 187 -8.71 2.43 18.18
C LYS A 187 -10.02 2.51 18.96
N THR A 188 -10.22 3.56 19.75
CA THR A 188 -11.41 3.71 20.61
C THR A 188 -12.63 4.25 19.87
N MET A 189 -12.49 4.68 18.63
CA MET A 189 -13.61 5.13 17.82
C MET A 189 -14.44 3.93 17.34
N SER A 190 -15.70 3.89 17.74
CA SER A 190 -16.70 2.98 17.23
C SER A 190 -17.50 3.67 16.11
N THR A 191 -18.28 2.89 15.35
CA THR A 191 -19.23 3.41 14.36
C THR A 191 -20.17 4.43 15.00
N ASP A 192 -20.69 4.15 16.20
CA ASP A 192 -21.57 5.07 16.94
C ASP A 192 -20.86 6.37 17.29
N THR A 193 -19.62 6.28 17.74
CA THR A 193 -18.80 7.45 18.07
C THR A 193 -18.50 8.27 16.81
N ALA A 194 -18.17 7.62 15.70
CA ALA A 194 -17.92 8.28 14.44
C ALA A 194 -19.18 8.98 13.92
N THR A 195 -20.34 8.30 13.99
CA THR A 195 -21.63 8.87 13.61
C THR A 195 -21.99 10.11 14.44
N GLN A 196 -21.74 10.09 15.74
CA GLN A 196 -21.96 11.24 16.63
C GLN A 196 -21.04 12.41 16.33
N ALA A 197 -19.78 12.13 15.97
CA ALA A 197 -18.77 13.16 15.75
C ALA A 197 -18.81 13.78 14.35
N PHE A 198 -19.15 12.98 13.33
CA PHE A 198 -18.96 13.35 11.92
C PHE A 198 -20.22 13.19 11.04
N GLY A 199 -21.29 12.59 11.58
CA GLY A 199 -22.50 12.29 10.85
C GLY A 199 -22.53 10.86 10.26
N PRO A 200 -23.72 10.40 9.84
CA PRO A 200 -23.93 9.02 9.42
C PRO A 200 -23.21 8.62 8.12
N GLU A 201 -22.83 9.58 7.30
CA GLU A 201 -22.11 9.35 6.05
C GLU A 201 -20.63 8.99 6.26
N VAL A 202 -20.12 9.10 7.47
CA VAL A 202 -18.72 8.84 7.82
C VAL A 202 -18.56 7.61 8.73
N ALA A 203 -19.68 7.03 9.15
CA ALA A 203 -19.72 5.91 10.10
C ALA A 203 -19.72 4.54 9.41
#